data_cb8b95a893f8e52af1dcc3884bd92d4f
#
_entry.id   cb8b95a893f8e52af1dcc3884bd92d4f
#
_cell.length_a   1.000
_cell.length_b   1.000
_cell.length_c   1.000
_cell.angle_alpha   90.00
_cell.angle_beta   90.00
_cell.angle_gamma   90.00
#
_symmetry.space_group_name_H-M   'P 1'
#
loop_
_entity.id
_entity.type
_entity.pdbx_description
1 polymer ?
#
loop_
_entity_poly.entity_id
_entity_poly.type
_entity_poly.pdbx_seq_one_letter_code
_entity_poly.pdbx_strand_id
1 'polypeptide(L)'
;MVSLRKDQTVSLSKQAPALSHLMFGLGWDPIKKKGFLGGLFGGNNSIDLDASCVLLDVNGKQIDTIWFRKLKSTCQSVIHSGDNLTGEGDGDDETIFVDLNRLPSLVEYLVFTVNSFRGQTFNEVENAF
;
A
#
# COMPACT_ATOMS: atom_id res chain seq x y z
N MET A 1 -5.01 7.30 14.45
CA MET A 1 -5.19 6.22 13.44
C MET A 1 -6.57 6.36 12.83
N VAL A 2 -6.70 6.30 11.52
CA VAL A 2 -7.99 6.31 10.79
C VAL A 2 -8.23 4.89 10.28
N SER A 3 -9.37 4.29 10.62
CA SER A 3 -9.77 2.98 10.11
C SER A 3 -10.73 3.17 8.95
N LEU A 4 -10.42 2.57 7.81
CA LEU A 4 -11.23 2.61 6.60
C LEU A 4 -11.89 1.25 6.36
N ARG A 5 -13.13 1.28 5.86
CA ARG A 5 -13.80 0.10 5.33
C ARG A 5 -13.67 0.09 3.81
N LYS A 6 -13.87 -1.06 3.20
CA LYS A 6 -13.91 -1.18 1.73
C LYS A 6 -14.79 -0.10 1.11
N ASP A 7 -14.31 0.53 0.05
CA ASP A 7 -14.98 1.60 -0.72
C ASP A 7 -15.27 2.89 0.09
N GLN A 8 -14.67 3.05 1.26
CA GLN A 8 -14.81 4.25 2.07
C GLN A 8 -13.83 5.33 1.65
N THR A 9 -14.33 6.56 1.56
CA THR A 9 -13.53 7.78 1.39
C THR A 9 -13.55 8.59 2.66
N VAL A 10 -12.42 9.19 3.02
CA VAL A 10 -12.30 10.07 4.18
C VAL A 10 -11.76 11.44 3.75
N SER A 11 -12.33 12.49 4.32
CA SER A 11 -11.82 13.86 4.13
C SER A 11 -10.76 14.16 5.17
N LEU A 12 -9.49 14.21 4.77
CA LEU A 12 -8.36 14.50 5.65
C LEU A 12 -8.46 15.91 6.24
N SER A 13 -8.85 16.90 5.43
CA SER A 13 -9.01 18.29 5.88
C SER A 13 -10.08 18.47 6.97
N LYS A 14 -11.13 17.62 6.97
CA LYS A 14 -12.18 17.65 7.99
C LYS A 14 -11.78 16.92 9.27
N GLN A 15 -11.09 15.79 9.14
CA GLN A 15 -10.73 14.95 10.28
C GLN A 15 -9.47 15.43 11.00
N ALA A 16 -8.52 15.97 10.29
CA ALA A 16 -7.26 16.45 10.83
C ALA A 16 -6.77 17.70 10.06
N PRO A 17 -7.34 18.90 10.33
CA PRO A 17 -7.03 20.12 9.58
C PRO A 17 -5.56 20.54 9.64
N ALA A 18 -4.82 20.11 10.66
CA ALA A 18 -3.38 20.37 10.83
C ALA A 18 -2.49 19.22 10.35
N LEU A 19 -3.06 18.22 9.67
CA LEU A 19 -2.30 17.08 9.18
C LEU A 19 -1.34 17.51 8.08
N SER A 20 -0.05 17.31 8.32
CA SER A 20 1.01 17.63 7.36
C SER A 20 1.61 16.38 6.70
N HIS A 21 1.52 15.23 7.39
CA HIS A 21 2.09 13.97 6.93
C HIS A 21 1.09 12.84 7.10
N LEU A 22 1.06 11.93 6.14
CA LEU A 22 0.27 10.71 6.15
C LEU A 22 1.19 9.52 5.93
N MET A 23 0.90 8.42 6.62
CA MET A 23 1.53 7.13 6.40
C MET A 23 0.44 6.10 6.10
N PHE A 24 0.60 5.37 5.01
CA PHE A 24 -0.19 4.18 4.68
C PHE A 24 0.73 2.97 4.81
N GLY A 25 0.43 2.08 5.76
CA GLY A 25 1.15 0.84 5.99
C GLY A 25 0.35 -0.35 5.46
N LEU A 26 1.05 -1.34 4.95
CA LEU A 26 0.54 -2.63 4.52
C LEU A 26 1.42 -3.72 5.11
N GLY A 27 0.82 -4.61 5.88
CA GLY A 27 1.51 -5.77 6.41
C GLY A 27 0.74 -7.06 6.14
N TRP A 28 1.46 -8.18 6.02
CA TRP A 28 0.88 -9.52 5.89
C TRP A 28 1.85 -10.58 6.39
N ASP A 29 1.33 -11.74 6.75
CA ASP A 29 2.18 -12.86 7.18
C ASP A 29 2.59 -13.73 5.98
N PRO A 30 3.85 -14.24 5.97
CA PRO A 30 4.28 -15.23 4.99
C PRO A 30 3.52 -16.55 5.18
N ILE A 31 3.34 -17.30 4.09
CA ILE A 31 2.72 -18.63 4.17
C ILE A 31 3.57 -19.56 5.05
N LYS A 32 3.02 -19.98 6.18
CA LYS A 32 3.64 -21.01 7.03
C LYS A 32 3.59 -22.36 6.33
N LYS A 33 4.73 -22.91 5.92
CA LYS A 33 4.83 -24.25 5.35
C LYS A 33 4.37 -25.28 6.38
N LYS A 34 3.18 -25.86 6.21
CA LYS A 34 2.69 -26.96 7.05
C LYS A 34 3.39 -28.26 6.65
N GLY A 35 4.31 -28.73 7.51
CA GLY A 35 4.84 -30.08 7.52
C GLY A 35 6.14 -30.33 6.76
N PHE A 36 6.88 -31.36 7.20
CA PHE A 36 8.18 -31.80 6.69
C PHE A 36 8.18 -32.22 5.19
N LEU A 37 7.06 -32.64 4.63
CA LEU A 37 6.91 -33.05 3.23
C LEU A 37 6.49 -31.91 2.29
N GLY A 38 5.97 -30.78 2.81
CA GLY A 38 5.55 -29.62 2.01
C GLY A 38 6.71 -28.87 1.35
N GLY A 39 7.95 -29.11 1.81
CA GLY A 39 9.16 -28.48 1.28
C GLY A 39 9.71 -29.10 0.00
N LEU A 40 9.33 -30.34 -0.35
CA LEU A 40 9.89 -31.05 -1.52
C LEU A 40 9.11 -30.83 -2.82
N PHE A 41 7.82 -30.46 -2.75
CA PHE A 41 6.94 -30.30 -3.90
C PHE A 41 6.21 -28.95 -3.95
N GLY A 42 6.43 -28.06 -2.99
CA GLY A 42 5.83 -26.73 -2.94
C GLY A 42 6.62 -25.77 -3.80
N GLY A 43 6.07 -25.35 -4.94
CA GLY A 43 6.53 -24.15 -5.63
C GLY A 43 6.57 -22.96 -4.67
N ASN A 44 7.34 -21.93 -5.01
CA ASN A 44 7.50 -20.71 -4.22
C ASN A 44 6.17 -19.92 -4.19
N ASN A 45 5.22 -20.35 -3.34
CA ASN A 45 3.90 -19.74 -3.15
C ASN A 45 3.97 -18.62 -2.09
N SER A 46 5.00 -17.79 -2.14
CA SER A 46 5.01 -16.59 -1.30
C SER A 46 3.86 -15.68 -1.70
N ILE A 47 3.18 -15.13 -0.70
CA ILE A 47 2.21 -14.05 -0.91
C ILE A 47 3.02 -12.79 -1.16
N ASP A 48 2.60 -12.04 -2.17
CA ASP A 48 3.25 -10.84 -2.64
C ASP A 48 2.17 -9.78 -2.86
N LEU A 49 2.02 -8.90 -1.88
CA LEU A 49 1.04 -7.82 -1.89
C LEU A 49 1.75 -6.50 -2.18
N ASP A 50 1.21 -5.76 -3.13
CA ASP A 50 1.74 -4.47 -3.55
C ASP A 50 0.84 -3.33 -3.09
N ALA A 51 1.39 -2.39 -2.35
CA ALA A 51 0.78 -1.10 -2.08
C ALA A 51 1.06 -0.12 -3.23
N SER A 52 0.06 0.69 -3.57
CA SER A 52 0.22 1.78 -4.53
C SER A 52 -0.56 3.00 -4.09
N CYS A 53 -0.13 4.18 -4.55
CA CYS A 53 -0.83 5.44 -4.36
C CYS A 53 -1.01 6.12 -5.70
N VAL A 54 -2.26 6.40 -6.06
CA VAL A 54 -2.61 7.16 -7.27
C VAL A 54 -3.02 8.57 -6.88
N LEU A 55 -2.39 9.56 -7.49
CA LEU A 55 -2.71 10.97 -7.33
C LEU A 55 -3.69 11.38 -8.43
N LEU A 56 -4.85 11.93 -8.04
CA LEU A 56 -5.89 12.35 -8.97
C LEU A 56 -6.20 13.83 -8.78
N ASP A 57 -6.61 14.49 -9.87
CA ASP A 57 -7.17 15.85 -9.86
C ASP A 57 -8.65 15.85 -9.44
N VAL A 58 -9.26 17.03 -9.39
CA VAL A 58 -10.68 17.22 -9.03
C VAL A 58 -11.65 16.50 -9.97
N ASN A 59 -11.25 16.22 -11.20
CA ASN A 59 -12.06 15.49 -12.20
C ASN A 59 -11.80 13.98 -12.17
N GLY A 60 -10.95 13.50 -11.25
CA GLY A 60 -10.54 12.10 -11.18
C GLY A 60 -9.51 11.71 -12.23
N LYS A 61 -8.89 12.69 -12.90
CA LYS A 61 -7.80 12.41 -13.84
C LYS A 61 -6.51 12.10 -13.11
N GLN A 62 -5.86 11.02 -13.51
CA GLN A 62 -4.57 10.60 -12.95
C GLN A 62 -3.48 11.64 -13.25
N ILE A 63 -2.78 12.05 -12.20
CA ILE A 63 -1.64 12.96 -12.25
C ILE A 63 -0.34 12.15 -12.14
N ASP A 64 -0.28 11.21 -11.19
CA ASP A 64 0.88 10.37 -10.93
C ASP A 64 0.47 9.07 -10.26
N THR A 65 1.36 8.05 -10.32
CA THR A 65 1.20 6.78 -9.59
C THR A 65 2.52 6.37 -8.98
N ILE A 66 2.48 6.07 -7.68
CA ILE A 66 3.60 5.60 -6.89
C ILE A 66 3.35 4.14 -6.53
N TRP A 67 4.30 3.26 -6.86
CA TRP A 67 4.20 1.82 -6.76
C TRP A 67 5.60 1.20 -6.80
N PHE A 68 5.74 -0.11 -6.69
CA PHE A 68 7.03 -0.78 -6.57
C PHE A 68 8.04 -0.46 -7.70
N ARG A 69 7.57 -0.05 -8.90
CA ARG A 69 8.46 0.38 -10.00
C ARG A 69 8.72 1.88 -10.06
N LYS A 70 7.96 2.68 -9.32
CA LYS A 70 8.13 4.12 -9.20
C LYS A 70 7.97 4.55 -7.75
N LEU A 71 9.04 4.44 -6.98
CA LEU A 71 9.02 4.62 -5.53
C LEU A 71 8.84 6.08 -5.07
N LYS A 72 8.92 7.06 -5.97
CA LYS A 72 8.75 8.48 -5.64
C LYS A 72 7.88 9.18 -6.67
N SER A 73 6.98 10.03 -6.19
CA SER A 73 6.23 10.92 -7.07
C SER A 73 7.14 11.95 -7.74
N THR A 74 6.70 12.47 -8.89
CA THR A 74 7.43 13.52 -9.62
C THR A 74 7.64 14.77 -8.77
N CYS A 75 6.66 15.13 -7.93
CA CYS A 75 6.76 16.24 -6.96
C CYS A 75 7.53 15.86 -5.68
N GLN A 76 7.97 14.61 -5.52
CA GLN A 76 8.68 14.07 -4.36
C GLN A 76 7.92 14.19 -3.02
N SER A 77 6.61 14.39 -3.06
CA SER A 77 5.76 14.44 -1.87
C SER A 77 5.26 13.07 -1.41
N VAL A 78 5.31 12.06 -2.30
CA VAL A 78 4.89 10.69 -2.00
C VAL A 78 6.07 9.75 -2.22
N ILE A 79 6.36 8.92 -1.22
CA ILE A 79 7.51 8.00 -1.21
C ILE A 79 7.02 6.62 -0.75
N HIS A 80 7.31 5.60 -1.55
CA HIS A 80 7.12 4.20 -1.23
C HIS A 80 8.40 3.63 -0.59
N SER A 81 8.28 2.81 0.45
CA SER A 81 9.41 2.22 1.19
C SER A 81 10.26 1.25 0.38
N GLY A 82 9.67 0.65 -0.65
CA GLY A 82 10.25 -0.41 -1.46
C GLY A 82 9.35 -1.65 -1.47
N ASP A 83 9.67 -2.58 -2.33
CA ASP A 83 8.94 -3.81 -2.62
C ASP A 83 9.33 -4.92 -1.62
N ASN A 84 8.34 -5.51 -0.91
CA ASN A 84 8.51 -6.68 -0.07
C ASN A 84 7.83 -7.89 -0.73
N LEU A 85 8.61 -8.84 -1.21
CA LEU A 85 8.14 -9.98 -2.01
C LEU A 85 7.58 -11.14 -1.18
N THR A 86 7.66 -11.13 0.15
CA THR A 86 7.42 -12.30 0.99
C THR A 86 6.56 -12.05 2.23
N GLY A 87 6.42 -10.80 2.69
CA GLY A 87 5.83 -10.46 3.96
C GLY A 87 6.70 -10.92 5.16
N GLU A 88 8.01 -11.01 4.96
CA GLU A 88 8.94 -11.32 6.04
C GLU A 88 9.38 -10.05 6.75
N GLY A 89 9.12 -9.96 8.04
CA GLY A 89 9.48 -8.82 8.87
C GLY A 89 8.51 -8.65 10.04
N ASP A 90 8.82 -7.69 10.91
CA ASP A 90 7.93 -7.25 11.98
C ASP A 90 7.30 -5.90 11.57
N GLY A 91 5.99 -5.78 11.67
CA GLY A 91 5.24 -4.55 11.34
C GLY A 91 4.82 -4.45 9.89
N ASP A 92 4.80 -3.20 9.36
CA ASP A 92 4.40 -2.95 7.97
C ASP A 92 5.48 -3.43 7.00
N ASP A 93 5.10 -4.28 6.04
CA ASP A 93 5.99 -4.81 4.99
C ASP A 93 6.24 -3.80 3.89
N GLU A 94 5.21 -3.04 3.55
CA GLU A 94 5.30 -1.90 2.63
C GLU A 94 4.67 -0.66 3.25
N THR A 95 5.29 0.49 3.02
CA THR A 95 4.80 1.76 3.54
C THR A 95 4.86 2.85 2.48
N ILE A 96 3.81 3.66 2.40
CA ILE A 96 3.76 4.85 1.57
C ILE A 96 3.65 6.07 2.48
N PHE A 97 4.65 6.95 2.38
CA PHE A 97 4.71 8.23 3.10
C PHE A 97 4.25 9.36 2.20
N VAL A 98 3.42 10.25 2.72
CA VAL A 98 2.92 11.43 2.00
C VAL A 98 3.19 12.68 2.82
N ASP A 99 3.92 13.64 2.23
CA ASP A 99 4.03 15.00 2.73
C ASP A 99 2.95 15.87 2.05
N LEU A 100 1.87 16.12 2.78
CA LEU A 100 0.71 16.85 2.28
C LEU A 100 1.03 18.32 1.95
N ASN A 101 2.04 18.90 2.62
CA ASN A 101 2.45 20.29 2.36
C ASN A 101 3.19 20.45 1.04
N ARG A 102 3.76 19.35 0.51
CA ARG A 102 4.50 19.32 -0.75
C ARG A 102 3.68 18.81 -1.93
N LEU A 103 2.44 18.38 -1.69
CA LEU A 103 1.54 17.98 -2.77
C LEU A 103 1.23 19.20 -3.66
N PRO A 104 1.27 19.05 -4.99
CA PRO A 104 0.77 20.08 -5.90
C PRO A 104 -0.69 20.40 -5.61
N SER A 105 -1.07 21.67 -5.71
CA SER A 105 -2.47 22.11 -5.50
C SER A 105 -3.48 21.48 -6.46
N LEU A 106 -3.00 20.90 -7.56
CA LEU A 106 -3.82 20.16 -8.53
C LEU A 106 -4.28 18.79 -7.97
N VAL A 107 -3.58 18.21 -6.98
CA VAL A 107 -3.95 16.93 -6.38
C VAL A 107 -5.11 17.12 -5.43
N GLU A 108 -6.24 16.50 -5.72
CA GLU A 108 -7.45 16.51 -4.88
C GLU A 108 -7.63 15.20 -4.14
N TYR A 109 -7.28 14.07 -4.76
CA TYR A 109 -7.47 12.74 -4.19
C TYR A 109 -6.17 11.94 -4.16
N LEU A 110 -5.99 11.21 -3.05
CA LEU A 110 -5.00 10.16 -2.88
C LEU A 110 -5.76 8.84 -2.81
N VAL A 111 -5.54 7.96 -3.77
CA VAL A 111 -6.17 6.63 -3.81
C VAL A 111 -5.12 5.57 -3.51
N PHE A 112 -5.23 4.94 -2.35
CA PHE A 112 -4.37 3.81 -1.98
C PHE A 112 -5.01 2.51 -2.46
N THR A 113 -4.21 1.67 -3.09
CA THR A 113 -4.63 0.36 -3.56
C THR A 113 -3.70 -0.72 -3.06
N VAL A 114 -4.24 -1.91 -2.85
CA VAL A 114 -3.49 -3.12 -2.53
C VAL A 114 -3.84 -4.17 -3.57
N ASN A 115 -2.82 -4.73 -4.21
CA ASN A 115 -2.96 -5.78 -5.21
C ASN A 115 -2.17 -7.01 -4.78
N SER A 116 -2.60 -8.20 -5.20
CA SER A 116 -1.80 -9.41 -5.12
C SER A 116 -1.08 -9.62 -6.45
N PHE A 117 0.25 -9.55 -6.45
CA PHE A 117 1.07 -9.72 -7.65
C PHE A 117 1.00 -11.15 -8.20
N ARG A 118 0.86 -12.14 -7.31
CA ARG A 118 0.84 -13.56 -7.68
C ARG A 118 -0.57 -14.14 -7.82
N GLY A 119 -1.61 -13.32 -7.67
CA GLY A 119 -3.00 -13.68 -7.93
C GLY A 119 -3.71 -14.41 -6.79
N GLN A 120 -3.13 -14.47 -5.58
CA GLN A 120 -3.86 -14.93 -4.39
C GLN A 120 -5.02 -13.98 -4.10
N THR A 121 -6.13 -14.54 -3.60
CA THR A 121 -7.22 -13.74 -3.05
C THR A 121 -6.88 -13.30 -1.64
N PHE A 122 -7.47 -12.20 -1.17
CA PHE A 122 -7.27 -11.74 0.22
C PHE A 122 -7.75 -12.75 1.27
N ASN A 123 -8.60 -13.73 0.90
CA ASN A 123 -9.00 -14.82 1.78
C ASN A 123 -7.88 -15.85 2.01
N GLU A 124 -6.86 -15.86 1.16
CA GLU A 124 -5.69 -16.74 1.26
C GLU A 124 -4.52 -16.09 1.99
N VAL A 125 -4.63 -14.78 2.27
CA VAL A 125 -3.61 -14.00 2.99
C VAL A 125 -3.91 -14.07 4.49
N GLU A 126 -2.95 -14.54 5.28
CA GLU A 126 -3.06 -14.52 6.74
C GLU A 126 -2.62 -13.14 7.25
N ASN A 127 -3.40 -12.59 8.22
CA ASN A 127 -3.08 -11.37 8.96
C ASN A 127 -2.72 -10.15 8.09
N ALA A 128 -3.39 -9.93 6.97
CA ALA A 128 -3.26 -8.67 6.22
C ALA A 128 -3.84 -7.49 7.03
N PHE A 129 -3.10 -6.41 7.21
CA PHE A 129 -3.50 -5.22 7.95
C PHE A 129 -2.93 -3.93 7.34
#